data_1186d459601d236ac88c671783126032
#
_entry.id   1186d459601d236ac88c671783126032
#
_cell.length_a   1.000
_cell.length_b   1.000
_cell.length_c   1.000
_cell.angle_alpha   90.00
_cell.angle_beta   90.00
_cell.angle_gamma   90.00
#
_symmetry.space_group_name_H-M   'P 1'
#
loop_
_entity.id
_entity.type
_entity.pdbx_description
1 polymer ?
#
loop_
_entity_poly.entity_id
_entity_poly.type
_entity_poly.pdbx_seq_one_letter_code
_entity_poly.pdbx_strand_id
1 'polypeptide(L)'
;MSLSKTLIGALLASSVSFAAHAEEVKIGVPSWTGAQAIAHVLGEIVTSRIGGTVEYVPGNNATIFQAMDQGKGDIDVHPDVWLPNQESFTKKYVDEAGTVTLSSNPYEGNQGFCVTKDFGEANNITDITDLSRPDVAELMDSDGNGLGELWIGAPGWASANVNEVKTRDYGLLDFIEPVRAEEAVKTARIKDSIAKGEGYAFYCYKPHAVWFMFDVEMLTEPTYDPAQYVMVQPSDDADWYENSMVATKDALKEVQIAWSNSLVDRSPAIAEFFSNFAVTADDVSGLAYEISSNGKDPAEVAKEWVEANSDRVDAMLGL
;
A
#
# COMPACT_ATOMS: atom_id res chain seq x y z
N MET A 1 3.14 -29.46 -85.35
CA MET A 1 2.60 -29.89 -84.05
C MET A 1 3.48 -29.30 -82.93
N SER A 2 3.02 -28.21 -82.32
CA SER A 2 3.76 -27.46 -81.27
C SER A 2 3.07 -27.74 -79.91
N LEU A 3 3.76 -28.37 -78.99
CA LEU A 3 3.29 -28.56 -77.60
C LEU A 3 3.71 -27.36 -76.77
N SER A 4 2.72 -26.57 -76.34
CA SER A 4 2.91 -25.54 -75.33
C SER A 4 2.99 -26.16 -73.94
N LYS A 5 4.08 -25.94 -73.20
CA LYS A 5 4.21 -26.31 -71.79
C LYS A 5 3.78 -25.12 -70.94
N THR A 6 2.66 -25.24 -70.26
CA THR A 6 2.19 -24.28 -69.24
C THR A 6 2.87 -24.58 -67.92
N LEU A 7 3.74 -23.65 -67.44
CA LEU A 7 4.28 -23.69 -66.08
C LEU A 7 3.25 -23.05 -65.13
N ILE A 8 2.73 -23.86 -64.19
CA ILE A 8 1.93 -23.39 -63.05
C ILE A 8 2.94 -23.07 -61.93
N GLY A 9 3.16 -21.78 -61.68
CA GLY A 9 3.92 -21.33 -60.51
C GLY A 9 3.05 -21.35 -59.26
N ALA A 10 3.35 -22.26 -58.32
CA ALA A 10 2.73 -22.24 -57.00
C ALA A 10 3.37 -21.15 -56.13
N LEU A 11 2.65 -20.07 -55.85
CA LEU A 11 3.01 -19.09 -54.80
C LEU A 11 2.80 -19.74 -53.43
N LEU A 12 3.87 -20.09 -52.73
CA LEU A 12 3.87 -20.41 -51.32
C LEU A 12 3.72 -19.09 -50.54
N ALA A 13 2.54 -18.79 -50.05
CA ALA A 13 2.32 -17.73 -49.06
C ALA A 13 2.86 -18.24 -47.73
N SER A 14 4.05 -17.79 -47.36
CA SER A 14 4.58 -17.99 -46.00
C SER A 14 3.82 -17.10 -45.03
N SER A 15 2.88 -17.66 -44.31
CA SER A 15 2.25 -17.03 -43.13
C SER A 15 3.29 -16.96 -42.04
N VAL A 16 3.84 -15.78 -41.84
CA VAL A 16 4.63 -15.47 -40.64
C VAL A 16 3.63 -15.36 -39.51
N SER A 17 3.49 -16.44 -38.74
CA SER A 17 2.78 -16.39 -37.45
C SER A 17 3.66 -15.59 -36.50
N PHE A 18 3.31 -14.34 -36.25
CA PHE A 18 3.78 -13.64 -35.05
C PHE A 18 3.20 -14.41 -33.87
N ALA A 19 4.02 -15.15 -33.15
CA ALA A 19 3.68 -15.60 -31.81
C ALA A 19 3.51 -14.32 -30.99
N ALA A 20 2.30 -13.93 -30.68
CA ALA A 20 2.05 -12.93 -29.66
C ALA A 20 2.67 -13.48 -28.38
N HIS A 21 3.81 -12.96 -27.97
CA HIS A 21 4.30 -13.20 -26.61
C HIS A 21 3.24 -12.61 -25.66
N ALA A 22 2.72 -13.45 -24.75
CA ALA A 22 1.89 -12.93 -23.67
C ALA A 22 2.70 -11.87 -22.92
N GLU A 23 2.10 -10.70 -22.72
CA GLU A 23 2.74 -9.64 -21.92
C GLU A 23 2.95 -10.15 -20.50
N GLU A 24 4.09 -9.84 -19.90
CA GLU A 24 4.46 -10.27 -18.55
C GLU A 24 4.62 -9.06 -17.65
N VAL A 25 4.10 -9.14 -16.42
CA VAL A 25 4.31 -8.15 -15.37
C VAL A 25 4.61 -8.81 -14.04
N LYS A 26 5.57 -8.24 -13.30
CA LYS A 26 5.86 -8.62 -11.91
C LYS A 26 5.37 -7.54 -10.97
N ILE A 27 4.43 -7.91 -10.13
CA ILE A 27 3.77 -7.00 -9.20
C ILE A 27 4.47 -7.10 -7.84
N GLY A 28 5.03 -5.98 -7.37
CA GLY A 28 5.54 -5.87 -6.01
C GLY A 28 4.39 -5.98 -5.00
N VAL A 29 4.60 -6.76 -3.94
CA VAL A 29 3.56 -6.98 -2.91
C VAL A 29 4.08 -6.53 -1.55
N PRO A 30 3.74 -5.29 -1.14
CA PRO A 30 3.98 -4.82 0.22
C PRO A 30 3.17 -5.62 1.26
N SER A 31 3.56 -5.54 2.54
CA SER A 31 3.01 -6.42 3.58
C SER A 31 1.64 -6.01 4.12
N TRP A 32 1.12 -4.81 3.82
CA TRP A 32 -0.20 -4.40 4.30
C TRP A 32 -1.33 -4.85 3.38
N THR A 33 -2.47 -5.15 3.97
CA THR A 33 -3.59 -5.83 3.29
C THR A 33 -4.17 -5.06 2.11
N GLY A 34 -4.24 -3.70 2.19
CA GLY A 34 -4.72 -2.88 1.06
C GLY A 34 -3.86 -3.05 -0.19
N ALA A 35 -2.53 -3.02 -0.04
CA ALA A 35 -1.61 -3.25 -1.15
C ALA A 35 -1.70 -4.66 -1.73
N GLN A 36 -1.86 -5.68 -0.87
CA GLN A 36 -2.07 -7.05 -1.32
C GLN A 36 -3.36 -7.16 -2.16
N ALA A 37 -4.44 -6.53 -1.70
CA ALA A 37 -5.71 -6.51 -2.42
C ALA A 37 -5.57 -5.87 -3.82
N ILE A 38 -4.97 -4.68 -3.90
CA ILE A 38 -4.77 -3.98 -5.17
C ILE A 38 -3.80 -4.74 -6.07
N ALA A 39 -2.72 -5.32 -5.54
CA ALA A 39 -1.81 -6.17 -6.32
C ALA A 39 -2.57 -7.30 -7.03
N HIS A 40 -3.47 -7.98 -6.32
CA HIS A 40 -4.27 -9.06 -6.89
C HIS A 40 -5.35 -8.56 -7.86
N VAL A 41 -5.96 -7.38 -7.63
CA VAL A 41 -6.88 -6.76 -8.60
C VAL A 41 -6.16 -6.43 -9.91
N LEU A 42 -4.97 -5.81 -9.84
CA LEU A 42 -4.15 -5.55 -11.02
C LEU A 42 -3.82 -6.83 -11.76
N GLY A 43 -3.40 -7.87 -11.03
CA GLY A 43 -3.04 -9.16 -11.61
C GLY A 43 -4.23 -9.88 -12.25
N GLU A 44 -5.41 -9.86 -11.63
CA GLU A 44 -6.62 -10.46 -12.18
C GLU A 44 -7.02 -9.77 -13.49
N ILE A 45 -6.99 -8.44 -13.56
CA ILE A 45 -7.30 -7.70 -14.80
C ILE A 45 -6.28 -8.05 -15.90
N VAL A 46 -4.99 -8.09 -15.57
CA VAL A 46 -3.94 -8.47 -16.53
C VAL A 46 -4.19 -9.87 -17.08
N THR A 47 -4.48 -10.84 -16.24
CA THR A 47 -4.63 -12.23 -16.66
C THR A 47 -5.95 -12.51 -17.36
N SER A 48 -7.08 -12.02 -16.81
CA SER A 48 -8.42 -12.35 -17.32
C SER A 48 -8.89 -11.47 -18.46
N ARG A 49 -8.39 -10.22 -18.57
CA ARG A 49 -8.90 -9.23 -19.53
C ARG A 49 -7.87 -8.84 -20.61
N ILE A 50 -6.58 -8.77 -20.26
CA ILE A 50 -5.49 -8.45 -21.21
C ILE A 50 -4.90 -9.75 -21.79
N GLY A 51 -4.92 -10.85 -21.04
CA GLY A 51 -4.33 -12.13 -21.47
C GLY A 51 -2.82 -12.21 -21.21
N GLY A 52 -2.30 -11.37 -20.31
CA GLY A 52 -0.92 -11.38 -19.86
C GLY A 52 -0.64 -12.42 -18.77
N THR A 53 0.60 -12.49 -18.32
CA THR A 53 1.04 -13.32 -17.20
C THR A 53 1.52 -12.44 -16.03
N VAL A 54 1.31 -12.92 -14.80
CA VAL A 54 1.60 -12.17 -13.57
C VAL A 54 2.44 -13.01 -12.62
N GLU A 55 3.48 -12.38 -12.05
CA GLU A 55 4.22 -12.89 -10.90
C GLU A 55 4.08 -11.90 -9.74
N TYR A 56 3.78 -12.40 -8.53
CA TYR A 56 3.73 -11.58 -7.32
C TYR A 56 5.03 -11.70 -6.54
N VAL A 57 5.70 -10.57 -6.31
CA VAL A 57 7.02 -10.50 -5.67
C VAL A 57 6.92 -9.74 -4.35
N PRO A 58 6.98 -10.41 -3.18
CA PRO A 58 6.99 -9.72 -1.90
C PRO A 58 8.16 -8.75 -1.77
N GLY A 59 7.91 -7.54 -1.26
CA GLY A 59 8.95 -6.53 -1.09
C GLY A 59 8.49 -5.36 -0.22
N ASN A 60 9.45 -4.63 0.33
CA ASN A 60 9.20 -3.33 0.95
C ASN A 60 9.31 -2.20 -0.08
N ASN A 61 8.92 -0.98 0.32
CA ASN A 61 8.93 0.18 -0.57
C ASN A 61 10.29 0.38 -1.27
N ALA A 62 11.39 0.36 -0.52
CA ALA A 62 12.72 0.61 -1.05
C ALA A 62 13.12 -0.43 -2.10
N THR A 63 12.87 -1.71 -1.84
CA THR A 63 13.19 -2.81 -2.75
C THR A 63 12.35 -2.73 -4.03
N ILE A 64 11.04 -2.43 -3.91
CA ILE A 64 10.14 -2.34 -5.06
C ILE A 64 10.55 -1.16 -5.95
N PHE A 65 10.71 0.04 -5.39
CA PHE A 65 11.13 1.22 -6.16
C PHE A 65 12.48 1.03 -6.83
N GLN A 66 13.46 0.43 -6.12
CA GLN A 66 14.78 0.16 -6.70
C GLN A 66 14.71 -0.83 -7.87
N ALA A 67 13.86 -1.85 -7.79
CA ALA A 67 13.69 -2.82 -8.88
C ALA A 67 12.99 -2.19 -10.09
N MET A 68 11.96 -1.35 -9.87
CA MET A 68 11.31 -0.57 -10.93
C MET A 68 12.29 0.35 -11.65
N ASP A 69 13.14 1.06 -10.90
CA ASP A 69 14.18 1.96 -11.45
C ASP A 69 15.15 1.23 -12.36
N GLN A 70 15.57 0.03 -12.01
CA GLN A 70 16.49 -0.76 -12.84
C GLN A 70 15.89 -1.16 -14.20
N GLY A 71 14.57 -1.21 -14.34
CA GLY A 71 13.88 -1.51 -15.58
C GLY A 71 14.14 -2.89 -16.18
N LYS A 72 14.61 -3.86 -15.36
CA LYS A 72 14.97 -5.21 -15.79
C LYS A 72 13.82 -6.21 -15.78
N GLY A 73 12.64 -5.80 -15.27
CA GLY A 73 11.50 -6.68 -15.08
C GLY A 73 11.63 -7.61 -13.86
N ASP A 74 12.42 -7.21 -12.85
CA ASP A 74 12.48 -7.93 -11.57
C ASP A 74 11.25 -7.61 -10.70
N ILE A 75 10.79 -6.36 -10.71
CA ILE A 75 9.48 -5.87 -10.24
C ILE A 75 9.12 -4.70 -11.14
N ASP A 76 7.87 -4.67 -11.61
CA ASP A 76 7.39 -3.68 -12.58
C ASP A 76 6.44 -2.64 -11.98
N VAL A 77 5.71 -2.97 -10.92
CA VAL A 77 4.69 -2.09 -10.35
C VAL A 77 4.67 -2.15 -8.83
N HIS A 78 4.47 -0.97 -8.20
CA HIS A 78 4.12 -0.81 -6.80
C HIS A 78 2.60 -0.52 -6.74
N PRO A 79 1.79 -1.37 -6.10
CA PRO A 79 0.33 -1.28 -6.18
C PRO A 79 -0.28 -0.20 -5.29
N ASP A 80 0.48 0.40 -4.35
CA ASP A 80 -0.14 1.21 -3.28
C ASP A 80 0.88 2.21 -2.68
N VAL A 81 1.19 3.26 -3.45
CA VAL A 81 2.13 4.35 -3.06
C VAL A 81 1.38 5.41 -2.28
N TRP A 82 1.74 5.59 -1.02
CA TRP A 82 1.15 6.56 -0.09
C TRP A 82 1.97 7.84 -0.02
N LEU A 83 1.43 8.96 -0.52
CA LEU A 83 2.08 10.27 -0.44
C LEU A 83 1.49 11.11 0.70
N PRO A 84 2.35 11.88 1.42
CA PRO A 84 3.79 12.04 1.24
C PRO A 84 4.68 11.01 1.93
N ASN A 85 4.18 9.92 2.54
CA ASN A 85 5.02 8.96 3.27
C ASN A 85 6.17 8.39 2.43
N GLN A 86 5.93 8.22 1.12
CA GLN A 86 6.88 7.66 0.16
C GLN A 86 7.44 8.73 -0.79
N GLU A 87 7.32 10.01 -0.44
CA GLU A 87 7.74 11.14 -1.30
C GLU A 87 9.22 11.08 -1.68
N SER A 88 10.09 10.62 -0.79
CA SER A 88 11.51 10.49 -1.11
C SER A 88 11.77 9.53 -2.28
N PHE A 89 11.00 8.45 -2.38
CA PHE A 89 11.10 7.51 -3.50
C PHE A 89 10.54 8.11 -4.80
N THR A 90 9.39 8.79 -4.75
CA THR A 90 8.83 9.42 -5.94
C THR A 90 9.71 10.56 -6.43
N LYS A 91 10.24 11.39 -5.55
CA LYS A 91 11.21 12.43 -5.92
C LYS A 91 12.43 11.83 -6.63
N LYS A 92 13.02 10.77 -6.06
CA LYS A 92 14.21 10.14 -6.62
C LYS A 92 13.97 9.46 -7.97
N TYR A 93 12.90 8.67 -8.08
CA TYR A 93 12.71 7.77 -9.23
C TYR A 93 11.72 8.29 -10.27
N VAL A 94 10.76 9.14 -9.88
CA VAL A 94 9.81 9.78 -10.79
C VAL A 94 10.36 11.12 -11.27
N ASP A 95 10.71 12.03 -10.34
CA ASP A 95 11.04 13.41 -10.69
C ASP A 95 12.48 13.55 -11.17
N GLU A 96 13.47 12.92 -10.51
CA GLU A 96 14.88 13.09 -10.79
C GLU A 96 15.39 12.09 -11.84
N ALA A 97 15.14 10.79 -11.65
CA ALA A 97 15.60 9.75 -12.57
C ALA A 97 14.70 9.59 -13.80
N GLY A 98 13.38 9.83 -13.65
CA GLY A 98 12.40 9.64 -14.72
C GLY A 98 12.27 8.19 -15.19
N THR A 99 12.56 7.22 -14.30
CA THR A 99 12.52 5.78 -14.59
C THR A 99 11.24 5.10 -14.15
N VAL A 100 10.46 5.77 -13.32
CA VAL A 100 9.18 5.31 -12.77
C VAL A 100 8.08 6.32 -13.10
N THR A 101 6.91 5.84 -13.46
CA THR A 101 5.70 6.65 -13.63
C THR A 101 4.78 6.45 -12.43
N LEU A 102 4.22 7.55 -11.91
CA LEU A 102 3.20 7.57 -10.89
C LEU A 102 1.83 7.78 -11.56
N SER A 103 0.80 7.03 -11.15
CA SER A 103 -0.56 7.17 -11.69
C SER A 103 -1.11 8.58 -11.43
N SER A 104 -1.99 9.05 -12.31
CA SER A 104 -2.71 10.33 -12.14
C SER A 104 -4.09 10.16 -11.49
N ASN A 105 -4.44 8.96 -11.03
CA ASN A 105 -5.75 8.62 -10.46
C ASN A 105 -5.62 8.20 -8.98
N PRO A 106 -5.25 9.13 -8.07
CA PRO A 106 -5.15 8.81 -6.66
C PRO A 106 -6.53 8.62 -6.02
N TYR A 107 -6.59 7.81 -4.97
CA TYR A 107 -7.68 7.88 -3.99
C TYR A 107 -7.17 8.52 -2.70
N GLU A 108 -8.11 9.06 -1.91
CA GLU A 108 -7.76 9.74 -0.68
C GLU A 108 -7.53 8.74 0.47
N GLY A 109 -6.52 9.04 1.28
CA GLY A 109 -6.22 8.33 2.51
C GLY A 109 -6.10 9.29 3.71
N ASN A 110 -6.27 8.73 4.90
CA ASN A 110 -6.04 9.41 6.17
C ASN A 110 -5.34 8.47 7.14
N GLN A 111 -4.54 8.99 8.04
CA GLN A 111 -3.82 8.19 9.04
C GLN A 111 -3.64 8.97 10.34
N GLY A 112 -3.44 8.24 11.44
CA GLY A 112 -3.24 8.77 12.76
C GLY A 112 -3.10 7.64 13.79
N PHE A 113 -3.34 7.95 15.04
CA PHE A 113 -3.36 6.96 16.11
C PHE A 113 -4.79 6.71 16.59
N CYS A 114 -5.08 5.46 16.90
CA CYS A 114 -6.40 5.02 17.36
C CYS A 114 -6.29 4.27 18.69
N VAL A 115 -7.42 4.27 19.38
CA VAL A 115 -7.73 3.35 20.49
C VAL A 115 -9.03 2.63 20.19
N THR A 116 -9.34 1.53 20.90
CA THR A 116 -10.70 1.00 20.89
C THR A 116 -11.63 1.99 21.59
N LYS A 117 -12.84 2.17 21.07
CA LYS A 117 -13.76 3.20 21.55
C LYS A 117 -14.13 3.02 23.02
N ASP A 118 -14.44 1.78 23.43
CA ASP A 118 -14.76 1.49 24.84
C ASP A 118 -13.61 1.88 25.79
N PHE A 119 -12.36 1.64 25.38
CA PHE A 119 -11.19 2.03 26.18
C PHE A 119 -11.01 3.54 26.20
N GLY A 120 -11.17 4.22 25.05
CA GLY A 120 -11.12 5.68 24.96
C GLY A 120 -12.17 6.35 25.85
N GLU A 121 -13.44 5.94 25.73
CA GLU A 121 -14.55 6.50 26.50
C GLU A 121 -14.40 6.23 28.02
N ALA A 122 -14.03 5.01 28.42
CA ALA A 122 -13.89 4.64 29.83
C ALA A 122 -12.77 5.42 30.54
N ASN A 123 -11.73 5.84 29.83
CA ASN A 123 -10.55 6.50 30.38
C ASN A 123 -10.39 7.96 29.93
N ASN A 124 -11.39 8.51 29.22
CA ASN A 124 -11.38 9.87 28.66
C ASN A 124 -10.11 10.14 27.81
N ILE A 125 -9.81 9.23 26.89
CA ILE A 125 -8.70 9.32 25.96
C ILE A 125 -9.26 9.82 24.62
N THR A 126 -8.97 11.07 24.23
CA THR A 126 -9.48 11.70 23.01
C THR A 126 -8.37 12.37 22.20
N ASP A 127 -7.24 12.62 22.84
CA ASP A 127 -6.09 13.30 22.23
C ASP A 127 -4.83 12.44 22.38
N ILE A 128 -3.92 12.55 21.45
CA ILE A 128 -2.68 11.76 21.45
C ILE A 128 -1.85 11.97 22.72
N THR A 129 -1.90 13.17 23.31
CA THR A 129 -1.19 13.49 24.56
C THR A 129 -1.81 12.82 25.79
N ASP A 130 -3.06 12.32 25.72
CA ASP A 130 -3.64 11.53 26.80
C ASP A 130 -2.87 10.23 27.03
N LEU A 131 -2.17 9.71 26.02
CA LEU A 131 -1.31 8.52 26.14
C LEU A 131 -0.10 8.74 27.06
N SER A 132 0.29 10.01 27.34
CA SER A 132 1.36 10.35 28.27
C SER A 132 0.92 10.39 29.75
N ARG A 133 -0.35 10.10 30.03
CA ARG A 133 -0.84 9.99 31.39
C ARG A 133 -0.37 8.66 32.00
N PRO A 134 0.23 8.68 33.23
CA PRO A 134 0.73 7.44 33.87
C PRO A 134 -0.34 6.37 34.07
N ASP A 135 -1.59 6.78 34.41
CA ASP A 135 -2.72 5.87 34.58
C ASP A 135 -3.14 5.20 33.26
N VAL A 136 -3.01 5.89 32.13
CA VAL A 136 -3.30 5.35 30.79
C VAL A 136 -2.18 4.42 30.33
N ALA A 137 -0.92 4.82 30.51
CA ALA A 137 0.25 4.02 30.15
C ALA A 137 0.23 2.65 30.89
N GLU A 138 -0.08 2.65 32.21
CA GLU A 138 -0.20 1.42 33.01
C GLU A 138 -1.27 0.46 32.45
N LEU A 139 -2.40 0.98 31.93
CA LEU A 139 -3.45 0.16 31.32
C LEU A 139 -3.06 -0.44 29.96
N MET A 140 -2.05 0.10 29.30
CA MET A 140 -1.52 -0.36 28.03
C MET A 140 -0.22 -1.18 28.17
N ASP A 141 0.37 -1.26 29.37
CA ASP A 141 1.58 -2.03 29.66
C ASP A 141 1.24 -3.52 29.78
N SER A 142 1.46 -4.28 28.71
CA SER A 142 1.10 -5.69 28.68
C SER A 142 2.24 -6.63 29.07
N ASP A 143 3.47 -6.16 29.06
CA ASP A 143 4.67 -6.96 29.40
C ASP A 143 5.24 -6.63 30.79
N GLY A 144 4.75 -5.58 31.44
CA GLY A 144 5.11 -5.19 32.80
C GLY A 144 6.45 -4.43 32.88
N ASN A 145 6.86 -3.79 31.78
CA ASN A 145 8.10 -3.01 31.73
C ASN A 145 7.93 -1.55 32.24
N GLY A 146 6.70 -1.13 32.49
CA GLY A 146 6.34 0.21 32.98
C GLY A 146 6.02 1.21 31.88
N LEU A 147 6.00 0.79 30.62
CA LEU A 147 5.62 1.61 29.45
C LEU A 147 4.41 0.99 28.75
N GLY A 148 3.47 1.82 28.31
CA GLY A 148 2.36 1.34 27.48
C GLY A 148 2.81 1.07 26.05
N GLU A 149 2.35 0.00 25.41
CA GLU A 149 2.73 -0.29 24.01
C GLU A 149 1.86 0.48 23.03
N LEU A 150 2.51 1.13 22.05
CA LEU A 150 1.90 1.76 20.89
C LEU A 150 2.39 1.07 19.61
N TRP A 151 1.51 0.37 18.90
CA TRP A 151 1.88 -0.16 17.60
C TRP A 151 1.99 0.97 16.57
N ILE A 152 3.18 1.15 16.00
CA ILE A 152 3.50 2.25 15.09
C ILE A 152 3.56 1.85 13.61
N GLY A 153 3.35 0.58 13.28
CA GLY A 153 3.40 0.03 11.92
C GLY A 153 4.30 -1.20 11.80
N ALA A 154 4.33 -1.80 10.62
CA ALA A 154 5.20 -2.94 10.38
C ALA A 154 6.62 -2.50 9.97
N PRO A 155 7.63 -3.38 10.18
CA PRO A 155 8.97 -3.14 9.66
C PRO A 155 8.96 -2.89 8.15
N GLY A 156 9.71 -1.86 7.70
CA GLY A 156 9.78 -1.48 6.28
C GLY A 156 8.65 -0.58 5.79
N TRP A 157 7.67 -0.25 6.62
CA TRP A 157 6.69 0.78 6.29
C TRP A 157 7.27 2.18 6.48
N ALA A 158 7.10 3.06 5.48
CA ALA A 158 7.52 4.46 5.60
C ALA A 158 6.75 5.18 6.73
N SER A 159 5.47 4.85 6.91
CA SER A 159 4.64 5.37 8.01
C SER A 159 5.14 4.96 9.39
N ALA A 160 5.73 3.76 9.54
CA ALA A 160 6.30 3.34 10.82
C ALA A 160 7.45 4.25 11.26
N ASN A 161 8.25 4.76 10.32
CA ASN A 161 9.31 5.72 10.59
C ASN A 161 8.72 7.08 11.00
N VAL A 162 7.68 7.54 10.29
CA VAL A 162 6.93 8.77 10.65
C VAL A 162 6.39 8.67 12.07
N ASN A 163 5.74 7.55 12.40
CA ASN A 163 5.11 7.34 13.71
C ASN A 163 6.11 7.21 14.85
N GLU A 164 7.32 6.69 14.59
CA GLU A 164 8.41 6.66 15.58
C GLU A 164 8.88 8.09 15.92
N VAL A 165 9.05 8.93 14.90
CA VAL A 165 9.38 10.36 15.09
C VAL A 165 8.24 11.09 15.81
N LYS A 166 6.97 10.86 15.44
CA LYS A 166 5.80 11.42 16.13
C LYS A 166 5.78 11.05 17.61
N THR A 167 6.04 9.76 17.95
CA THR A 167 6.06 9.31 19.34
C THR A 167 7.07 10.11 20.17
N ARG A 168 8.24 10.42 19.62
CA ARG A 168 9.23 11.30 20.23
C ARG A 168 8.73 12.74 20.33
N ASP A 169 8.27 13.30 19.22
CA ASP A 169 7.98 14.74 19.11
C ASP A 169 6.69 15.14 19.84
N TYR A 170 5.79 14.18 20.09
CA TYR A 170 4.64 14.36 20.99
C TYR A 170 4.99 14.16 22.47
N GLY A 171 6.26 13.84 22.80
CA GLY A 171 6.72 13.67 24.16
C GLY A 171 6.20 12.41 24.85
N LEU A 172 5.93 11.35 24.09
CA LEU A 172 5.32 10.14 24.63
C LEU A 172 6.35 9.13 25.17
N LEU A 173 7.64 9.24 24.83
CA LEU A 173 8.65 8.19 25.09
C LEU A 173 8.90 7.87 26.57
N ASP A 174 8.57 8.80 27.50
CA ASP A 174 8.67 8.54 28.93
C ASP A 174 7.56 7.61 29.46
N PHE A 175 6.51 7.37 28.66
CA PHE A 175 5.30 6.64 29.03
C PHE A 175 4.97 5.51 28.06
N ILE A 176 5.44 5.60 26.83
CA ILE A 176 5.03 4.75 25.69
C ILE A 176 6.25 4.14 25.03
N GLU A 177 6.19 2.82 24.80
CA GLU A 177 7.10 2.08 23.95
C GLU A 177 6.51 1.95 22.54
N PRO A 178 7.16 2.52 21.50
CA PRO A 178 6.74 2.31 20.11
C PRO A 178 7.09 0.88 19.65
N VAL A 179 6.08 0.12 19.22
CA VAL A 179 6.22 -1.28 18.82
C VAL A 179 6.05 -1.45 17.31
N ARG A 180 7.02 -2.08 16.65
CA ARG A 180 6.93 -2.49 15.25
C ARG A 180 6.61 -3.99 15.17
N ALA A 181 5.48 -4.32 14.53
CA ALA A 181 5.09 -5.70 14.29
C ALA A 181 4.23 -5.79 13.02
N GLU A 182 4.12 -6.98 12.45
CA GLU A 182 3.25 -7.21 11.29
C GLU A 182 1.78 -6.86 11.58
N GLU A 183 1.04 -6.45 10.57
CA GLU A 183 -0.35 -5.99 10.70
C GLU A 183 -1.28 -7.05 11.31
N ALA A 184 -1.04 -8.32 11.01
CA ALA A 184 -1.79 -9.41 11.62
C ALA A 184 -1.59 -9.50 13.14
N VAL A 185 -0.39 -9.17 13.65
CA VAL A 185 -0.07 -9.12 15.09
C VAL A 185 -0.86 -7.99 15.75
N LYS A 186 -0.88 -6.79 15.15
CA LYS A 186 -1.72 -5.66 15.61
C LYS A 186 -3.20 -6.08 15.70
N THR A 187 -3.72 -6.71 14.66
CA THR A 187 -5.13 -7.14 14.60
C THR A 187 -5.45 -8.16 15.68
N ALA A 188 -4.57 -9.12 15.92
CA ALA A 188 -4.70 -10.09 17.00
C ALA A 188 -4.67 -9.42 18.38
N ARG A 189 -3.78 -8.43 18.56
CA ARG A 189 -3.65 -7.68 19.82
C ARG A 189 -4.90 -6.84 20.12
N ILE A 190 -5.51 -6.19 19.10
CA ILE A 190 -6.80 -5.49 19.27
C ILE A 190 -7.88 -6.46 19.77
N LYS A 191 -7.99 -7.64 19.15
CA LYS A 191 -8.98 -8.66 19.59
C LYS A 191 -8.76 -9.11 21.02
N ASP A 192 -7.49 -9.34 21.39
CA ASP A 192 -7.11 -9.80 22.72
C ASP A 192 -7.39 -8.73 23.79
N SER A 193 -7.02 -7.47 23.53
CA SER A 193 -7.26 -6.35 24.43
C SER A 193 -8.77 -6.13 24.69
N ILE A 194 -9.59 -6.17 23.65
CA ILE A 194 -11.06 -6.09 23.79
C ILE A 194 -11.58 -7.25 24.65
N ALA A 195 -11.13 -8.48 24.40
CA ALA A 195 -11.58 -9.66 25.13
C ALA A 195 -11.20 -9.64 26.62
N LYS A 196 -10.08 -9.00 26.96
CA LYS A 196 -9.58 -8.88 28.33
C LYS A 196 -10.01 -7.60 29.04
N GLY A 197 -10.55 -6.62 28.31
CA GLY A 197 -10.84 -5.28 28.85
C GLY A 197 -9.56 -4.48 29.12
N GLU A 198 -8.47 -4.76 28.38
CA GLU A 198 -7.19 -4.07 28.46
C GLU A 198 -7.14 -2.91 27.46
N GLY A 199 -6.28 -1.93 27.70
CA GLY A 199 -6.00 -0.82 26.77
C GLY A 199 -5.09 -1.25 25.63
N TYR A 200 -5.29 -0.64 24.47
CA TYR A 200 -4.35 -0.75 23.36
C TYR A 200 -4.45 0.45 22.43
N ALA A 201 -3.32 1.08 22.15
CA ALA A 201 -3.19 2.16 21.18
C ALA A 201 -2.41 1.68 19.96
N PHE A 202 -2.80 2.15 18.78
CA PHE A 202 -2.20 1.69 17.54
C PHE A 202 -2.33 2.71 16.42
N TYR A 203 -1.35 2.72 15.53
CA TYR A 203 -1.45 3.42 14.26
C TYR A 203 -2.60 2.86 13.43
N CYS A 204 -3.44 3.73 12.94
CA CYS A 204 -4.59 3.41 12.11
C CYS A 204 -4.64 4.32 10.87
N TYR A 205 -5.24 3.82 9.81
CA TYR A 205 -5.37 4.54 8.55
C TYR A 205 -6.65 4.16 7.82
N LYS A 206 -7.08 5.01 6.90
CA LYS A 206 -8.17 4.76 5.95
C LYS A 206 -7.61 4.92 4.53
N PRO A 207 -8.00 4.04 3.61
CA PRO A 207 -8.87 2.87 3.74
C PRO A 207 -8.21 1.70 4.49
N HIS A 208 -8.98 1.00 5.34
CA HIS A 208 -8.50 -0.19 6.06
C HIS A 208 -9.66 -0.99 6.68
N ALA A 209 -9.50 -2.32 6.78
CA ALA A 209 -10.49 -3.23 7.37
C ALA A 209 -10.81 -2.95 8.85
N VAL A 210 -9.88 -2.40 9.61
CA VAL A 210 -10.02 -2.17 11.07
C VAL A 210 -11.31 -1.43 11.44
N TRP A 211 -11.75 -0.51 10.58
CA TRP A 211 -12.95 0.30 10.78
C TRP A 211 -14.27 -0.47 10.66
N PHE A 212 -14.24 -1.63 10.04
CA PHE A 212 -15.37 -2.55 9.93
C PHE A 212 -15.29 -3.70 10.93
N MET A 213 -14.07 -4.02 11.39
CA MET A 213 -13.83 -5.14 12.30
C MET A 213 -14.04 -4.77 13.76
N PHE A 214 -13.77 -3.51 14.13
CA PHE A 214 -13.79 -3.06 15.52
C PHE A 214 -14.39 -1.66 15.63
N ASP A 215 -14.97 -1.36 16.78
CA ASP A 215 -15.34 0.01 17.13
C ASP A 215 -14.09 0.73 17.65
N VAL A 216 -13.49 1.56 16.80
CA VAL A 216 -12.26 2.28 17.07
C VAL A 216 -12.43 3.77 16.85
N GLU A 217 -11.68 4.55 17.60
CA GLU A 217 -11.67 6.01 17.52
C GLU A 217 -10.27 6.52 17.24
N MET A 218 -10.18 7.45 16.28
CA MET A 218 -8.92 8.15 15.98
C MET A 218 -8.75 9.32 16.95
N LEU A 219 -7.60 9.33 17.60
CA LEU A 219 -7.22 10.40 18.52
C LEU A 219 -6.99 11.71 17.76
N THR A 220 -7.29 12.82 18.42
CA THR A 220 -6.90 14.12 17.92
C THR A 220 -5.39 14.30 18.06
N GLU A 221 -4.80 14.96 17.06
CA GLU A 221 -3.39 15.30 17.00
C GLU A 221 -3.27 16.82 16.73
N PRO A 222 -2.12 17.47 17.03
CA PRO A 222 -1.89 18.86 16.66
C PRO A 222 -2.17 19.11 15.18
N THR A 223 -2.80 20.22 14.85
CA THR A 223 -3.18 20.56 13.46
C THR A 223 -1.97 20.50 12.53
N TYR A 224 -2.14 19.96 11.33
CA TYR A 224 -1.08 19.89 10.33
C TYR A 224 -0.43 21.24 10.07
N ASP A 225 0.89 21.25 10.18
CA ASP A 225 1.75 22.41 9.88
C ASP A 225 2.98 21.89 9.10
N PRO A 226 3.13 22.24 7.81
CA PRO A 226 4.26 21.78 7.01
C PRO A 226 5.63 22.23 7.56
N ALA A 227 5.69 23.29 8.37
CA ALA A 227 6.93 23.72 9.00
C ALA A 227 7.35 22.80 10.17
N GLN A 228 6.42 21.98 10.68
CA GLN A 228 6.65 21.02 11.75
C GLN A 228 6.51 19.56 11.25
N TYR A 229 6.51 19.36 9.93
CA TYR A 229 6.46 18.06 9.31
C TYR A 229 7.63 17.90 8.33
N VAL A 230 8.79 17.55 8.86
CA VAL A 230 10.01 17.29 8.10
C VAL A 230 10.39 15.83 8.33
N MET A 231 10.19 15.00 7.33
CA MET A 231 10.48 13.57 7.45
C MET A 231 11.60 13.17 6.49
N VAL A 232 12.67 12.62 7.04
CA VAL A 232 13.78 11.98 6.32
C VAL A 232 13.62 10.47 6.47
N GLN A 233 13.71 9.70 5.38
CA GLN A 233 13.60 8.25 5.48
C GLN A 233 14.98 7.60 5.71
N PRO A 234 15.06 6.44 6.39
CA PRO A 234 16.33 5.74 6.63
C PRO A 234 17.07 5.31 5.37
N SER A 235 16.37 5.28 4.22
CA SER A 235 17.00 5.04 2.91
C SER A 235 17.83 6.22 2.40
N ASP A 236 17.57 7.41 2.93
CA ASP A 236 18.15 8.68 2.44
C ASP A 236 19.24 9.20 3.37
N ASP A 237 19.12 8.94 4.68
CA ASP A 237 20.06 9.41 5.70
C ASP A 237 20.14 8.41 6.85
N ALA A 238 21.36 8.06 7.27
CA ALA A 238 21.59 7.19 8.43
C ALA A 238 21.13 7.83 9.75
N ASP A 239 21.20 9.16 9.86
CA ASP A 239 20.78 9.95 11.02
C ASP A 239 19.35 10.49 10.85
N TRP A 240 18.52 9.77 10.07
CA TRP A 240 17.15 10.13 9.72
C TRP A 240 16.27 10.48 10.92
N TYR A 241 16.43 9.77 12.01
CA TYR A 241 15.61 9.96 13.21
C TYR A 241 15.87 11.32 13.87
N GLU A 242 17.16 11.70 14.00
CA GLU A 242 17.59 12.98 14.55
C GLU A 242 17.28 14.14 13.58
N ASN A 243 17.37 13.89 12.27
CA ASN A 243 17.17 14.90 11.23
C ASN A 243 15.69 15.07 10.84
N SER A 244 14.79 14.26 11.40
CA SER A 244 13.34 14.38 11.20
C SER A 244 12.68 15.15 12.35
N MET A 245 11.56 15.82 12.03
CA MET A 245 10.67 16.47 12.98
C MET A 245 9.22 16.30 12.50
N VAL A 246 8.38 15.63 13.31
CA VAL A 246 6.95 15.42 13.00
C VAL A 246 6.12 15.66 14.25
N ALA A 247 5.92 16.94 14.59
CA ALA A 247 5.18 17.39 15.78
C ALA A 247 3.71 17.74 15.49
N THR A 248 3.13 17.21 14.43
CA THR A 248 1.79 17.53 13.93
C THR A 248 1.17 16.30 13.27
N LYS A 249 -0.18 16.28 13.15
CA LYS A 249 -0.86 15.25 12.37
C LYS A 249 -0.36 15.22 10.93
N ASP A 250 -0.68 14.13 10.26
CA ASP A 250 -0.40 14.00 8.83
C ASP A 250 -1.25 14.94 7.97
N ALA A 251 -0.72 15.34 6.80
CA ALA A 251 -1.55 15.81 5.70
C ALA A 251 -2.45 14.68 5.20
N LEU A 252 -3.54 15.01 4.51
CA LEU A 252 -4.32 14.03 3.75
C LEU A 252 -3.38 13.29 2.80
N LYS A 253 -3.64 12.00 2.63
CA LYS A 253 -2.84 11.14 1.78
C LYS A 253 -3.47 11.01 0.41
N GLU A 254 -2.61 10.97 -0.59
CA GLU A 254 -2.95 10.51 -1.93
C GLU A 254 -2.31 9.14 -2.13
N VAL A 255 -3.12 8.17 -2.53
CA VAL A 255 -2.66 6.78 -2.70
C VAL A 255 -2.90 6.32 -4.12
N GLN A 256 -1.86 5.79 -4.76
CA GLN A 256 -1.91 5.46 -6.18
C GLN A 256 -0.86 4.41 -6.55
N ILE A 257 -0.97 3.83 -7.73
CA ILE A 257 0.03 2.88 -8.22
C ILE A 257 1.21 3.63 -8.87
N ALA A 258 2.38 2.97 -8.90
CA ALA A 258 3.54 3.41 -9.67
C ALA A 258 4.13 2.23 -10.45
N TRP A 259 4.68 2.47 -11.64
CA TRP A 259 5.28 1.41 -12.46
C TRP A 259 6.56 1.85 -13.18
N SER A 260 7.38 0.87 -13.53
CA SER A 260 8.61 1.08 -14.30
C SER A 260 8.32 1.56 -15.72
N ASN A 261 9.00 2.60 -16.18
CA ASN A 261 8.88 3.10 -17.55
C ASN A 261 9.32 2.08 -18.61
N SER A 262 10.15 1.08 -18.22
CA SER A 262 10.53 -0.02 -19.11
C SER A 262 9.34 -0.90 -19.54
N LEU A 263 8.23 -0.85 -18.77
CA LEU A 263 7.03 -1.61 -19.08
C LEU A 263 6.35 -1.13 -20.38
N VAL A 264 6.49 0.15 -20.70
CA VAL A 264 5.91 0.72 -21.95
C VAL A 264 6.43 -0.01 -23.20
N ASP A 265 7.70 -0.39 -23.21
CA ASP A 265 8.31 -1.10 -24.34
C ASP A 265 8.10 -2.62 -24.27
N ARG A 266 8.04 -3.19 -23.07
CA ARG A 266 7.94 -4.65 -22.84
C ARG A 266 6.51 -5.17 -22.87
N SER A 267 5.58 -4.39 -22.34
CA SER A 267 4.17 -4.77 -22.12
C SER A 267 3.26 -3.54 -22.28
N PRO A 268 3.14 -2.97 -23.50
CA PRO A 268 2.46 -1.70 -23.73
C PRO A 268 0.98 -1.70 -23.33
N ALA A 269 0.26 -2.80 -23.53
CA ALA A 269 -1.15 -2.86 -23.12
C ALA A 269 -1.32 -2.85 -21.60
N ILE A 270 -0.38 -3.46 -20.86
CA ILE A 270 -0.38 -3.41 -19.39
C ILE A 270 -0.02 -2.00 -18.91
N ALA A 271 0.96 -1.34 -19.53
CA ALA A 271 1.34 0.03 -19.19
C ALA A 271 0.18 1.02 -19.44
N GLU A 272 -0.56 0.86 -20.55
CA GLU A 272 -1.76 1.65 -20.85
C GLU A 272 -2.86 1.41 -19.81
N PHE A 273 -3.13 0.16 -19.46
CA PHE A 273 -4.06 -0.17 -18.39
C PHE A 273 -3.67 0.50 -17.06
N PHE A 274 -2.40 0.44 -16.64
CA PHE A 274 -1.94 1.09 -15.40
C PHE A 274 -2.14 2.60 -15.42
N SER A 275 -2.02 3.24 -16.58
CA SER A 275 -2.29 4.68 -16.72
C SER A 275 -3.75 5.06 -16.45
N ASN A 276 -4.66 4.13 -16.71
CA ASN A 276 -6.11 4.32 -16.55
C ASN A 276 -6.67 3.69 -15.27
N PHE A 277 -5.85 2.94 -14.54
CA PHE A 277 -6.30 2.24 -13.33
C PHE A 277 -6.80 3.24 -12.28
N ALA A 278 -8.01 2.99 -11.76
CA ALA A 278 -8.64 3.83 -10.74
C ALA A 278 -9.53 2.98 -9.82
N VAL A 279 -9.29 3.11 -8.53
CA VAL A 279 -10.11 2.54 -7.46
C VAL A 279 -10.51 3.63 -6.47
N THR A 280 -11.51 3.36 -5.66
CA THR A 280 -11.93 4.25 -4.58
C THR A 280 -11.42 3.73 -3.23
N ALA A 281 -11.39 4.61 -2.22
CA ALA A 281 -11.08 4.21 -0.85
C ALA A 281 -12.06 3.14 -0.31
N ASP A 282 -13.33 3.18 -0.76
CA ASP A 282 -14.33 2.19 -0.38
C ASP A 282 -14.05 0.84 -1.03
N ASP A 283 -13.60 0.80 -2.30
CA ASP A 283 -13.15 -0.45 -2.93
C ASP A 283 -12.02 -1.10 -2.12
N VAL A 284 -10.98 -0.33 -1.79
CA VAL A 284 -9.82 -0.83 -1.04
C VAL A 284 -10.23 -1.33 0.35
N SER A 285 -11.09 -0.58 1.05
CA SER A 285 -11.60 -0.97 2.37
C SER A 285 -12.39 -2.28 2.31
N GLY A 286 -13.27 -2.42 1.31
CA GLY A 286 -14.08 -3.64 1.11
C GLY A 286 -13.21 -4.86 0.81
N LEU A 287 -12.26 -4.72 -0.12
CA LEU A 287 -11.32 -5.78 -0.48
C LEU A 287 -10.47 -6.21 0.73
N ALA A 288 -9.91 -5.23 1.46
CA ALA A 288 -9.11 -5.48 2.65
C ALA A 288 -9.93 -6.17 3.76
N TYR A 289 -11.22 -5.85 3.88
CA TYR A 289 -12.12 -6.49 4.84
C TYR A 289 -12.36 -7.97 4.51
N GLU A 290 -12.62 -8.30 3.24
CA GLU A 290 -12.81 -9.68 2.82
C GLU A 290 -11.56 -10.55 3.09
N ILE A 291 -10.38 -9.99 2.87
CA ILE A 291 -9.10 -10.67 3.14
C ILE A 291 -8.85 -10.80 4.65
N SER A 292 -8.88 -9.69 5.39
CA SER A 292 -8.44 -9.65 6.80
C SER A 292 -9.45 -10.23 7.78
N SER A 293 -10.76 -10.02 7.54
CA SER A 293 -11.84 -10.39 8.45
C SER A 293 -12.46 -11.73 8.07
N ASN A 294 -12.75 -11.93 6.79
CA ASN A 294 -13.41 -13.13 6.30
C ASN A 294 -12.40 -14.24 5.92
N GLY A 295 -11.09 -13.91 5.91
CA GLY A 295 -10.02 -14.87 5.63
C GLY A 295 -10.03 -15.42 4.20
N LYS A 296 -10.63 -14.67 3.25
CA LYS A 296 -10.63 -15.06 1.84
C LYS A 296 -9.25 -14.92 1.22
N ASP A 297 -8.98 -15.74 0.23
CA ASP A 297 -7.77 -15.63 -0.59
C ASP A 297 -7.79 -14.33 -1.39
N PRO A 298 -6.70 -13.52 -1.41
CA PRO A 298 -6.66 -12.27 -2.15
C PRO A 298 -6.97 -12.39 -3.65
N ALA A 299 -6.61 -13.51 -4.29
CA ALA A 299 -6.92 -13.75 -5.70
C ALA A 299 -8.41 -14.01 -5.91
N GLU A 300 -9.09 -14.71 -4.99
CA GLU A 300 -10.54 -14.91 -5.01
C GLU A 300 -11.28 -13.58 -4.86
N VAL A 301 -10.86 -12.75 -3.88
CA VAL A 301 -11.43 -11.43 -3.64
C VAL A 301 -11.26 -10.52 -4.86
N ALA A 302 -10.09 -10.51 -5.47
CA ALA A 302 -9.81 -9.74 -6.69
C ALA A 302 -10.70 -10.16 -7.85
N LYS A 303 -10.86 -11.48 -8.07
CA LYS A 303 -11.73 -12.02 -9.11
C LYS A 303 -13.18 -11.60 -8.92
N GLU A 304 -13.73 -11.77 -7.69
CA GLU A 304 -15.08 -11.34 -7.36
C GLU A 304 -15.28 -9.83 -7.63
N TRP A 305 -14.29 -9.01 -7.26
CA TRP A 305 -14.35 -7.57 -7.50
C TRP A 305 -14.32 -7.21 -8.98
N VAL A 306 -13.45 -7.83 -9.78
CA VAL A 306 -13.35 -7.62 -11.24
C VAL A 306 -14.64 -8.01 -11.93
N GLU A 307 -15.24 -9.14 -11.57
CA GLU A 307 -16.54 -9.61 -12.11
C GLU A 307 -17.67 -8.62 -11.76
N ALA A 308 -17.71 -8.15 -10.51
CA ALA A 308 -18.74 -7.20 -10.04
C ALA A 308 -18.59 -5.79 -10.61
N ASN A 309 -17.39 -5.40 -11.06
CA ASN A 309 -17.06 -4.07 -11.58
C ASN A 309 -16.70 -4.10 -13.08
N SER A 310 -17.25 -5.05 -13.85
CA SER A 310 -16.87 -5.28 -15.25
C SER A 310 -16.90 -4.00 -16.10
N ASP A 311 -17.93 -3.16 -16.00
CA ASP A 311 -18.05 -1.92 -16.77
C ASP A 311 -16.95 -0.91 -16.43
N ARG A 312 -16.54 -0.83 -15.15
CA ARG A 312 -15.43 0.03 -14.71
C ARG A 312 -14.08 -0.50 -15.24
N VAL A 313 -13.91 -1.82 -15.21
CA VAL A 313 -12.72 -2.47 -15.75
C VAL A 313 -12.63 -2.28 -17.26
N ASP A 314 -13.74 -2.38 -17.98
CA ASP A 314 -13.79 -2.11 -19.43
C ASP A 314 -13.39 -0.67 -19.72
N ALA A 315 -13.86 0.30 -18.93
CA ALA A 315 -13.45 1.70 -19.07
C ALA A 315 -11.95 1.91 -18.80
N MET A 316 -11.34 1.22 -17.84
CA MET A 316 -9.90 1.25 -17.58
C MET A 316 -9.09 0.66 -18.76
N LEU A 317 -9.68 -0.27 -19.52
CA LEU A 317 -9.09 -0.90 -20.69
C LEU A 317 -9.38 -0.15 -22.00
N GLY A 318 -10.15 0.94 -21.95
CA GLY A 318 -10.54 1.70 -23.12
C GLY A 318 -11.55 1.00 -24.02
N LEU A 319 -12.35 0.08 -23.49
CA LEU A 319 -13.35 -0.74 -24.17
C LEU A 319 -14.76 -0.15 -24.07
#